data_d0c7f06cbf070ce1580777619e898f5e
#
_entry.id   d0c7f06cbf070ce1580777619e898f5e
#
_cell.length_a   1.000
_cell.length_b   1.000
_cell.length_c   1.000
_cell.angle_alpha   90.00
_cell.angle_beta   90.00
_cell.angle_gamma   90.00
#
_symmetry.space_group_name_H-M   'P 1'
#
loop_
_entity.id
_entity.type
_entity.pdbx_description
1 polymer ?
#
loop_
_entity_poly.entity_id
_entity_poly.type
_entity_poly.pdbx_seq_one_letter_code
_entity_poly.pdbx_strand_id
1 'polypeptide(L)'
;NKTQQFSVAWLDEYKRRHETGDFGTVISDGSIGTKGRYVYYPEGTDYYDLMYKKSVFAQNQNLSISGSDGKFDYYLSGRFYSYDGLFDSDEQTDKFKTYNMRFKGGYQLTPWLKINNNFEFSHNKYYNPITYSEGSGVVWRNIADEGHPSSPLFNPDGTMTYSAVYTVGDLLYGRSGITTKNSNLKNTTTFNAKFLGDRLRVNGDFTYQQKTQEKTKKQVRSPYARSADANGESKIEYITGTYSNLAETTDHTNYLA
;
A
#
# COMPACT_ATOMS: atom_id res chain seq x y z
N ASN A 1 -22.00 -25.30 -2.50
CA ASN A 1 -21.42 -26.16 -3.55
C ASN A 1 -19.92 -25.89 -3.61
N LYS A 2 -19.11 -26.76 -3.00
CA LYS A 2 -17.67 -26.73 -3.22
C LYS A 2 -17.44 -27.29 -4.62
N THR A 3 -17.12 -26.44 -5.56
CA THR A 3 -16.69 -26.88 -6.89
C THR A 3 -15.35 -27.56 -6.72
N GLN A 4 -15.26 -28.84 -6.99
CA GLN A 4 -13.99 -29.56 -6.96
C GLN A 4 -13.15 -29.08 -8.15
N GLN A 5 -12.05 -28.40 -7.87
CA GLN A 5 -11.17 -27.85 -8.91
C GLN A 5 -10.34 -28.92 -9.61
N PHE A 6 -10.09 -30.04 -8.94
CA PHE A 6 -9.27 -31.14 -9.44
C PHE A 6 -10.06 -32.45 -9.39
N SER A 7 -9.78 -33.36 -10.32
CA SER A 7 -10.34 -34.71 -10.27
C SER A 7 -9.82 -35.49 -9.07
N VAL A 8 -10.58 -36.49 -8.59
CA VAL A 8 -10.12 -37.36 -7.50
C VAL A 8 -8.83 -38.03 -7.85
N ALA A 9 -8.72 -38.57 -9.09
CA ALA A 9 -7.51 -39.21 -9.55
C ALA A 9 -6.26 -38.28 -9.53
N TRP A 10 -6.45 -36.98 -9.84
CA TRP A 10 -5.37 -36.00 -9.75
C TRP A 10 -4.97 -35.74 -8.28
N LEU A 11 -5.94 -35.63 -7.38
CA LEU A 11 -5.69 -35.41 -5.95
C LEU A 11 -4.98 -36.62 -5.31
N ASP A 12 -5.37 -37.85 -5.69
CA ASP A 12 -4.73 -39.07 -5.20
C ASP A 12 -3.29 -39.16 -5.68
N GLU A 13 -3.02 -38.83 -6.96
CA GLU A 13 -1.68 -38.84 -7.51
C GLU A 13 -0.83 -37.69 -6.90
N TYR A 14 -1.42 -36.50 -6.70
CA TYR A 14 -0.76 -35.40 -6.02
C TYR A 14 -0.34 -35.79 -4.59
N LYS A 15 -1.23 -36.41 -3.84
CA LYS A 15 -0.94 -36.93 -2.49
C LYS A 15 0.18 -37.97 -2.49
N ARG A 16 0.10 -38.95 -3.39
CA ARG A 16 1.15 -39.95 -3.56
C ARG A 16 2.50 -39.32 -3.81
N ARG A 17 2.57 -38.37 -4.73
CA ARG A 17 3.82 -37.68 -5.07
C ARG A 17 4.37 -36.84 -3.92
N HIS A 18 3.51 -36.22 -3.14
CA HIS A 18 3.90 -35.50 -1.93
C HIS A 18 4.51 -36.45 -0.88
N GLU A 19 3.92 -37.64 -0.71
CA GLU A 19 4.42 -38.64 0.22
C GLU A 19 5.75 -39.24 -0.21
N THR A 20 5.99 -39.35 -1.51
CA THR A 20 7.20 -39.97 -2.08
C THR A 20 8.29 -38.94 -2.47
N GLY A 21 7.99 -37.67 -2.50
CA GLY A 21 8.90 -36.64 -3.00
C GLY A 21 9.11 -36.67 -4.52
N ASP A 22 8.27 -37.40 -5.26
CA ASP A 22 8.34 -37.50 -6.72
C ASP A 22 7.43 -36.49 -7.38
N PHE A 23 7.90 -35.28 -7.53
CA PHE A 23 7.16 -34.17 -8.17
C PHE A 23 7.33 -34.11 -9.69
N GLY A 24 7.78 -35.11 -10.35
CA GLY A 24 8.02 -35.15 -11.80
C GLY A 24 7.04 -34.26 -12.59
N THR A 25 7.53 -33.61 -13.63
CA THR A 25 6.75 -32.68 -14.45
C THR A 25 6.44 -33.24 -15.82
N VAL A 26 5.20 -33.04 -16.29
CA VAL A 26 4.78 -33.32 -17.66
C VAL A 26 4.39 -32.03 -18.32
N ILE A 27 5.08 -31.62 -19.38
CA ILE A 27 4.84 -30.35 -20.07
C ILE A 27 3.68 -30.45 -21.07
N SER A 28 3.43 -31.60 -21.62
CA SER A 28 2.29 -31.88 -22.51
C SER A 28 2.04 -33.37 -22.53
N ASP A 29 0.79 -33.79 -22.36
CA ASP A 29 0.42 -35.20 -22.44
C ASP A 29 -0.07 -35.62 -23.84
N GLY A 30 -0.23 -34.64 -24.76
CA GLY A 30 -0.68 -34.93 -26.13
C GLY A 30 -2.12 -35.39 -26.25
N SER A 31 -2.88 -35.50 -25.16
CA SER A 31 -4.27 -35.95 -25.17
C SER A 31 -5.20 -34.90 -25.76
N ILE A 32 -6.37 -35.33 -26.23
CA ILE A 32 -7.39 -34.44 -26.80
C ILE A 32 -7.84 -33.45 -25.73
N GLY A 33 -7.71 -32.15 -26.03
CA GLY A 33 -8.07 -31.05 -25.12
C GLY A 33 -6.96 -30.56 -24.18
N THR A 34 -5.83 -31.30 -24.09
CA THR A 34 -4.68 -30.92 -23.26
C THR A 34 -3.47 -30.50 -24.09
N LYS A 35 -3.53 -30.70 -25.42
CA LYS A 35 -2.44 -30.35 -26.33
C LYS A 35 -2.01 -28.88 -26.12
N GLY A 36 -0.72 -28.68 -25.85
CA GLY A 36 -0.17 -27.38 -25.56
C GLY A 36 -0.43 -26.85 -24.16
N ARG A 37 -0.96 -27.65 -23.25
CA ARG A 37 -1.11 -27.28 -21.83
C ARG A 37 -0.01 -27.90 -20.98
N TYR A 38 0.39 -27.18 -19.94
CA TYR A 38 1.25 -27.75 -18.92
C TYR A 38 0.45 -28.67 -18.00
N VAL A 39 0.93 -29.88 -17.85
CA VAL A 39 0.38 -30.89 -16.91
C VAL A 39 1.52 -31.34 -16.01
N TYR A 40 1.46 -31.02 -14.75
CA TYR A 40 2.49 -31.34 -13.78
C TYR A 40 1.95 -31.37 -12.36
N TYR A 41 2.69 -31.97 -11.46
CA TYR A 41 2.37 -32.08 -10.05
C TYR A 41 3.39 -31.25 -9.27
N PRO A 42 3.03 -30.03 -8.85
CA PRO A 42 3.97 -29.13 -8.17
C PRO A 42 4.20 -29.56 -6.71
N GLU A 43 5.35 -29.20 -6.19
CA GLU A 43 5.70 -29.45 -4.80
C GLU A 43 4.75 -28.74 -3.82
N GLY A 44 4.19 -27.64 -4.23
CA GLY A 44 3.29 -26.81 -3.43
C GLY A 44 3.86 -25.42 -3.22
N THR A 45 2.99 -24.49 -2.89
CA THR A 45 3.36 -23.11 -2.65
C THR A 45 2.76 -22.65 -1.33
N ASP A 46 3.61 -22.21 -0.40
CA ASP A 46 3.16 -21.47 0.78
C ASP A 46 3.06 -20.00 0.42
N TYR A 47 1.86 -19.58 0.06
CA TYR A 47 1.58 -18.19 -0.31
C TYR A 47 1.75 -17.21 0.85
N TYR A 48 1.58 -17.65 2.09
CA TYR A 48 1.77 -16.79 3.25
C TYR A 48 3.25 -16.53 3.51
N ASP A 49 4.07 -17.56 3.50
CA ASP A 49 5.53 -17.41 3.69
C ASP A 49 6.17 -16.64 2.53
N LEU A 50 5.61 -16.78 1.33
CA LEU A 50 6.06 -16.05 0.14
C LEU A 50 5.73 -14.56 0.19
N MET A 51 4.52 -14.21 0.64
CA MET A 51 3.98 -12.86 0.46
C MET A 51 4.06 -11.98 1.69
N TYR A 52 4.31 -12.57 2.86
CA TYR A 52 4.28 -11.83 4.11
C TYR A 52 5.61 -11.91 4.85
N LYS A 53 6.11 -10.75 5.25
CA LYS A 53 7.27 -10.65 6.14
C LYS A 53 6.96 -11.25 7.50
N LYS A 54 7.93 -11.97 8.06
CA LYS A 54 7.85 -12.52 9.43
C LYS A 54 7.89 -11.44 10.51
N SER A 55 8.42 -10.27 10.18
CA SER A 55 8.47 -9.12 11.09
C SER A 55 8.41 -7.81 10.31
N VAL A 56 7.83 -6.80 10.92
CA VAL A 56 7.75 -5.43 10.38
C VAL A 56 8.34 -4.45 11.36
N PHE A 57 8.88 -3.36 10.85
CA PHE A 57 9.49 -2.32 11.63
C PHE A 57 8.61 -1.07 11.66
N ALA A 58 8.41 -0.52 12.86
CA ALA A 58 7.79 0.78 13.05
C ALA A 58 8.67 1.66 13.93
N GLN A 59 8.79 2.92 13.58
CA GLN A 59 9.52 3.91 14.38
C GLN A 59 8.67 5.15 14.60
N ASN A 60 8.80 5.73 15.80
CA ASN A 60 8.12 6.95 16.18
C ASN A 60 9.11 7.84 16.94
N GLN A 61 9.45 8.97 16.34
CA GLN A 61 10.40 9.93 16.90
C GLN A 61 9.66 11.24 17.17
N ASN A 62 9.78 11.76 18.39
CA ASN A 62 9.16 12.99 18.79
C ASN A 62 10.21 13.88 19.45
N LEU A 63 10.20 15.16 19.08
CA LEU A 63 11.03 16.18 19.69
C LEU A 63 10.16 17.39 19.99
N SER A 64 10.35 18.00 21.15
CA SER A 64 9.71 19.26 21.47
C SER A 64 10.63 20.15 22.31
N ILE A 65 10.46 21.44 22.10
CA ILE A 65 11.14 22.48 22.88
C ILE A 65 10.13 23.60 23.20
N SER A 66 10.21 24.15 24.39
CA SER A 66 9.38 25.28 24.79
C SER A 66 10.16 26.23 25.68
N GLY A 67 9.77 27.48 25.67
CA GLY A 67 10.39 28.50 26.52
C GLY A 67 9.50 29.73 26.65
N SER A 68 9.84 30.58 27.61
CA SER A 68 9.19 31.85 27.86
C SER A 68 10.15 32.86 28.51
N ASP A 69 10.05 34.11 28.14
CA ASP A 69 10.77 35.24 28.75
C ASP A 69 9.84 36.26 29.43
N GLY A 70 8.56 35.89 29.63
CA GLY A 70 7.52 36.70 30.21
C GLY A 70 6.73 37.58 29.21
N LYS A 71 7.32 37.91 28.07
CA LYS A 71 6.65 38.62 26.96
C LYS A 71 6.38 37.72 25.79
N PHE A 72 7.26 36.75 25.58
CA PHE A 72 7.18 35.77 24.51
C PHE A 72 7.17 34.39 25.08
N ASP A 73 6.19 33.61 24.70
CA ASP A 73 6.11 32.19 24.98
C ASP A 73 6.08 31.41 23.68
N TYR A 74 6.80 30.29 23.64
CA TYR A 74 6.83 29.45 22.46
C TYR A 74 6.84 27.95 22.80
N TYR A 75 6.31 27.19 21.85
CA TYR A 75 6.36 25.74 21.82
C TYR A 75 6.57 25.28 20.37
N LEU A 76 7.62 24.52 20.14
CA LEU A 76 7.92 23.86 18.86
C LEU A 76 7.94 22.37 19.07
N SER A 77 7.28 21.61 18.20
CA SER A 77 7.38 20.16 18.21
C SER A 77 7.45 19.60 16.80
N GLY A 78 8.18 18.48 16.68
CA GLY A 78 8.28 17.68 15.47
C GLY A 78 8.02 16.21 15.79
N ARG A 79 7.35 15.52 14.87
CA ARG A 79 7.13 14.09 14.94
C ARG A 79 7.42 13.47 13.58
N PHE A 80 8.20 12.40 13.60
CA PHE A 80 8.34 11.48 12.49
C PHE A 80 7.81 10.12 12.90
N TYR A 81 6.93 9.55 12.06
CA TYR A 81 6.45 8.18 12.23
C TYR A 81 6.59 7.45 10.89
N SER A 82 7.14 6.24 10.94
CA SER A 82 7.23 5.34 9.78
C SER A 82 6.84 3.94 10.20
N TYR A 83 6.07 3.30 9.36
CA TYR A 83 5.63 1.92 9.51
C TYR A 83 5.83 1.20 8.18
N ASP A 84 6.56 0.10 8.21
CA ASP A 84 6.71 -0.81 7.08
C ASP A 84 5.57 -1.82 7.11
N GLY A 85 4.98 -2.08 5.97
CA GLY A 85 3.87 -3.02 5.86
C GLY A 85 4.31 -4.48 5.81
N LEU A 86 3.32 -5.36 5.75
CA LEU A 86 3.48 -6.81 5.87
C LEU A 86 3.92 -7.49 4.57
N PHE A 87 3.65 -6.89 3.41
CA PHE A 87 3.97 -7.54 2.14
C PHE A 87 5.48 -7.65 1.92
N ASP A 88 5.90 -8.82 1.44
CA ASP A 88 7.26 -9.08 0.99
C ASP A 88 7.28 -9.11 -0.53
N SER A 89 7.77 -8.04 -1.14
CA SER A 89 7.83 -7.88 -2.58
C SER A 89 9.17 -7.26 -2.99
N ASP A 90 9.64 -7.59 -4.20
CA ASP A 90 10.99 -7.27 -4.66
C ASP A 90 11.28 -5.78 -4.71
N GLU A 91 10.39 -4.98 -5.34
CA GLU A 91 10.65 -3.55 -5.56
C GLU A 91 10.05 -2.66 -4.47
N GLN A 92 8.77 -2.81 -4.20
CA GLN A 92 8.05 -1.94 -3.27
C GLN A 92 7.06 -2.72 -2.42
N THR A 93 7.11 -2.51 -1.13
CA THR A 93 6.13 -3.02 -0.17
C THR A 93 5.22 -1.90 0.31
N ASP A 94 4.12 -2.25 0.93
CA ASP A 94 3.25 -1.28 1.61
C ASP A 94 4.04 -0.52 2.69
N LYS A 95 3.87 0.80 2.71
CA LYS A 95 4.63 1.67 3.60
C LYS A 95 3.88 2.95 3.93
N PHE A 96 3.89 3.29 5.21
CA PHE A 96 3.33 4.55 5.70
C PHE A 96 4.41 5.40 6.35
N LYS A 97 4.43 6.69 6.00
CA LYS A 97 5.29 7.70 6.64
C LYS A 97 4.48 8.94 6.95
N THR A 98 4.70 9.53 8.10
CA THR A 98 4.12 10.83 8.43
C THR A 98 5.13 11.74 9.12
N TYR A 99 5.03 13.02 8.79
CA TYR A 99 5.79 14.12 9.36
C TYR A 99 4.80 15.13 9.92
N ASN A 100 4.96 15.51 11.17
CA ASN A 100 4.16 16.54 11.79
C ASN A 100 5.09 17.60 12.38
N MET A 101 4.74 18.84 12.20
CA MET A 101 5.40 19.97 12.83
C MET A 101 4.36 20.91 13.41
N ARG A 102 4.60 21.39 14.60
CA ARG A 102 3.75 22.37 15.25
C ARG A 102 4.59 23.45 15.90
N PHE A 103 4.22 24.67 15.64
CA PHE A 103 4.73 25.84 16.33
C PHE A 103 3.57 26.58 16.97
N LYS A 104 3.71 26.91 18.26
CA LYS A 104 2.83 27.85 18.98
C LYS A 104 3.70 28.95 19.52
N GLY A 105 3.28 30.19 19.29
CA GLY A 105 3.95 31.35 19.84
C GLY A 105 2.92 32.34 20.39
N GLY A 106 3.21 32.88 21.54
CA GLY A 106 2.43 33.99 22.14
C GLY A 106 3.33 35.19 22.40
N TYR A 107 2.91 36.35 21.99
CA TYR A 107 3.65 37.59 22.22
C TYR A 107 2.75 38.69 22.83
N GLN A 108 3.19 39.22 23.98
CA GLN A 108 2.56 40.35 24.61
C GLN A 108 3.05 41.64 23.96
N LEU A 109 2.32 42.08 22.92
CA LEU A 109 2.71 43.22 22.10
C LEU A 109 2.66 44.56 22.89
N THR A 110 1.59 44.74 23.66
CA THR A 110 1.39 45.84 24.58
C THR A 110 0.74 45.33 25.88
N PRO A 111 0.69 46.06 26.97
CA PRO A 111 0.01 45.62 28.19
C PRO A 111 -1.45 45.20 28.02
N TRP A 112 -2.10 45.68 26.95
CA TRP A 112 -3.50 45.42 26.67
C TRP A 112 -3.72 44.47 25.48
N LEU A 113 -2.67 44.09 24.68
CA LEU A 113 -2.81 43.26 23.50
C LEU A 113 -1.82 42.12 23.49
N LYS A 114 -2.34 40.88 23.50
CA LYS A 114 -1.59 39.67 23.26
C LYS A 114 -1.98 39.04 21.91
N ILE A 115 -0.98 38.68 21.12
CA ILE A 115 -1.14 37.94 19.88
C ILE A 115 -0.59 36.54 20.04
N ASN A 116 -1.35 35.53 19.63
CA ASN A 116 -0.91 34.17 19.63
C ASN A 116 -0.99 33.62 18.19
N ASN A 117 -0.03 32.77 17.83
CA ASN A 117 -0.03 32.08 16.55
C ASN A 117 0.13 30.57 16.81
N ASN A 118 -0.64 29.78 16.10
CA ASN A 118 -0.55 28.33 16.08
C ASN A 118 -0.42 27.87 14.64
N PHE A 119 0.77 27.44 14.27
CA PHE A 119 1.09 26.87 12.97
C PHE A 119 1.19 25.36 13.11
N GLU A 120 0.50 24.63 12.24
CA GLU A 120 0.50 23.18 12.18
C GLU A 120 0.74 22.73 10.73
N PHE A 121 1.70 21.85 10.56
CA PHE A 121 1.97 21.19 9.30
C PHE A 121 1.96 19.69 9.51
N SER A 122 1.26 18.98 8.62
CA SER A 122 1.33 17.52 8.55
C SER A 122 1.46 17.06 7.10
N HIS A 123 2.31 16.08 6.90
CA HIS A 123 2.47 15.41 5.60
C HIS A 123 2.51 13.91 5.84
N ASN A 124 1.67 13.16 5.13
CA ASN A 124 1.76 11.72 5.13
C ASN A 124 1.86 11.17 3.70
N LYS A 125 2.59 10.08 3.59
CA LYS A 125 2.72 9.30 2.37
C LYS A 125 2.40 7.85 2.68
N TYR A 126 1.44 7.31 1.96
CA TYR A 126 1.07 5.90 2.01
C TYR A 126 1.27 5.28 0.63
N TYR A 127 2.00 4.18 0.57
CA TYR A 127 2.07 3.32 -0.60
C TYR A 127 1.34 2.02 -0.31
N ASN A 128 0.48 1.63 -1.24
CA ASN A 128 -0.33 0.43 -1.19
C ASN A 128 -0.15 -0.36 -2.48
N PRO A 129 0.43 -1.58 -2.43
CA PRO A 129 0.52 -2.41 -3.62
C PRO A 129 -0.86 -2.84 -4.08
N ILE A 130 -1.01 -3.04 -5.38
CA ILE A 130 -2.24 -3.51 -6.01
C ILE A 130 -1.94 -4.67 -6.95
N THR A 131 -2.95 -5.51 -7.16
CA THR A 131 -2.97 -6.54 -8.20
C THR A 131 -3.71 -6.01 -9.44
N TYR A 132 -3.98 -6.90 -10.40
CA TYR A 132 -4.74 -6.58 -11.61
C TYR A 132 -6.15 -6.02 -11.34
N SER A 133 -6.78 -6.39 -10.23
CA SER A 133 -8.19 -6.11 -9.93
C SER A 133 -8.45 -4.83 -9.13
N GLU A 134 -7.49 -3.92 -9.05
CA GLU A 134 -7.71 -2.56 -8.55
C GLU A 134 -8.24 -2.36 -7.14
N GLY A 135 -7.55 -2.72 -6.13
CA GLY A 135 -7.92 -2.29 -4.79
C GLY A 135 -7.12 -2.95 -3.70
N SER A 136 -6.81 -2.20 -2.67
CA SER A 136 -6.02 -2.69 -1.54
C SER A 136 -6.66 -3.84 -0.79
N GLY A 137 -7.99 -3.85 -0.68
CA GLY A 137 -8.72 -4.93 -0.05
C GLY A 137 -8.73 -6.24 -0.85
N VAL A 138 -8.48 -6.16 -2.14
CA VAL A 138 -8.50 -7.31 -3.04
C VAL A 138 -7.23 -8.15 -2.91
N VAL A 139 -6.09 -7.54 -2.62
CA VAL A 139 -4.82 -8.25 -2.45
C VAL A 139 -4.91 -9.29 -1.34
N TRP A 140 -5.35 -8.89 -0.16
CA TRP A 140 -5.53 -9.80 0.98
C TRP A 140 -6.53 -10.91 0.69
N ARG A 141 -7.64 -10.54 0.07
CA ARG A 141 -8.68 -11.48 -0.30
C ARG A 141 -8.19 -12.48 -1.33
N ASN A 142 -7.51 -12.05 -2.37
CA ASN A 142 -7.02 -12.95 -3.41
C ASN A 142 -6.02 -13.98 -2.86
N ILE A 143 -5.11 -13.57 -1.97
CA ILE A 143 -4.18 -14.50 -1.33
C ILE A 143 -4.95 -15.49 -0.44
N ALA A 144 -5.91 -15.02 0.34
CA ALA A 144 -6.67 -15.88 1.25
C ALA A 144 -7.61 -16.84 0.54
N ASP A 145 -8.27 -16.37 -0.54
CA ASP A 145 -9.32 -17.14 -1.23
C ASP A 145 -8.73 -18.03 -2.34
N GLU A 146 -7.65 -17.61 -3.01
CA GLU A 146 -7.11 -18.23 -4.22
C GLU A 146 -5.70 -18.82 -4.05
N GLY A 147 -5.03 -18.52 -2.94
CA GLY A 147 -3.69 -19.02 -2.62
C GLY A 147 -3.70 -20.48 -2.19
N HIS A 148 -4.10 -21.37 -3.08
CA HIS A 148 -4.13 -22.79 -2.79
C HIS A 148 -2.72 -23.39 -2.83
N PRO A 149 -2.29 -24.17 -1.84
CA PRO A 149 -0.96 -24.80 -1.82
C PRO A 149 -0.64 -25.63 -3.07
N SER A 150 -1.66 -26.27 -3.67
CA SER A 150 -1.53 -27.04 -4.90
C SER A 150 -1.39 -26.21 -6.18
N SER A 151 -1.50 -24.87 -6.08
CA SER A 151 -1.40 -23.97 -7.23
C SER A 151 0.03 -23.44 -7.34
N PRO A 152 0.82 -23.86 -8.35
CA PRO A 152 2.19 -23.40 -8.50
C PRO A 152 2.25 -21.95 -8.99
N LEU A 153 3.30 -21.23 -8.59
CA LEU A 153 3.57 -19.89 -9.09
C LEU A 153 4.05 -19.90 -10.54
N PHE A 154 4.93 -20.83 -10.87
CA PHE A 154 5.60 -20.90 -12.15
C PHE A 154 5.34 -22.23 -12.84
N ASN A 155 5.28 -22.16 -14.15
CA ASN A 155 5.35 -23.33 -15.01
C ASN A 155 6.79 -23.87 -15.04
N PRO A 156 7.01 -25.11 -15.52
CA PRO A 156 8.36 -25.70 -15.61
C PRO A 156 9.36 -24.89 -16.43
N ASP A 157 8.90 -24.03 -17.33
CA ASP A 157 9.72 -23.14 -18.15
C ASP A 157 9.99 -21.77 -17.50
N GLY A 158 9.54 -21.54 -16.27
CA GLY A 158 9.72 -20.29 -15.53
C GLY A 158 8.69 -19.20 -15.81
N THR A 159 7.72 -19.43 -16.68
CA THR A 159 6.61 -18.49 -16.87
C THR A 159 5.61 -18.59 -15.73
N MET A 160 4.97 -17.47 -15.36
CA MET A 160 3.91 -17.49 -14.32
C MET A 160 2.71 -18.29 -14.78
N THR A 161 2.08 -18.98 -13.84
CA THR A 161 0.79 -19.62 -14.08
C THR A 161 -0.35 -18.59 -14.06
N TYR A 162 -1.49 -18.94 -14.65
CA TYR A 162 -2.70 -18.13 -14.54
C TYR A 162 -3.14 -17.92 -13.08
N SER A 163 -3.08 -18.99 -12.28
CA SER A 163 -3.43 -18.94 -10.85
C SER A 163 -2.52 -17.97 -10.09
N ALA A 164 -1.22 -18.01 -10.36
CA ALA A 164 -0.27 -17.08 -9.74
C ALA A 164 -0.57 -15.62 -10.07
N VAL A 165 -0.80 -15.32 -11.35
CA VAL A 165 -1.14 -13.94 -11.77
C VAL A 165 -2.47 -13.49 -11.17
N TYR A 166 -3.45 -14.38 -11.06
CA TYR A 166 -4.74 -14.08 -10.45
C TYR A 166 -4.61 -13.82 -8.93
N THR A 167 -3.81 -14.60 -8.24
CA THR A 167 -3.65 -14.55 -6.78
C THR A 167 -2.74 -13.41 -6.33
N VAL A 168 -1.53 -13.38 -6.85
CA VAL A 168 -0.48 -12.45 -6.41
C VAL A 168 -0.11 -11.42 -7.49
N GLY A 169 -0.19 -11.79 -8.77
CA GLY A 169 0.07 -10.90 -9.89
C GLY A 169 1.36 -10.14 -9.74
N ASP A 170 1.30 -8.82 -9.94
CA ASP A 170 2.44 -7.93 -9.83
C ASP A 170 2.87 -7.66 -8.37
N LEU A 171 2.08 -8.10 -7.37
CA LEU A 171 2.43 -7.94 -5.96
C LEU A 171 3.79 -8.60 -5.64
N LEU A 172 4.06 -9.75 -6.24
CA LEU A 172 5.34 -10.46 -6.08
C LEU A 172 6.53 -9.58 -6.47
N TYR A 173 6.38 -8.78 -7.52
CA TYR A 173 7.44 -7.87 -8.01
C TYR A 173 7.36 -6.47 -7.40
N GLY A 174 6.21 -6.07 -6.86
CA GLY A 174 6.02 -4.76 -6.25
C GLY A 174 6.01 -3.58 -7.21
N ARG A 175 5.71 -3.81 -8.52
CA ARG A 175 5.72 -2.77 -9.56
C ARG A 175 4.43 -1.96 -9.64
N SER A 176 3.32 -2.56 -9.22
CA SER A 176 1.99 -1.94 -9.26
C SER A 176 1.56 -1.46 -7.89
N GLY A 177 1.06 -0.24 -7.82
CA GLY A 177 0.61 0.32 -6.54
C GLY A 177 -0.02 1.69 -6.64
N ILE A 178 -0.57 2.11 -5.51
CA ILE A 178 -1.15 3.43 -5.32
C ILE A 178 -0.34 4.16 -4.26
N THR A 179 0.23 5.30 -4.64
CA THR A 179 0.83 6.24 -3.71
C THR A 179 -0.18 7.34 -3.40
N THR A 180 -0.52 7.52 -2.14
CA THR A 180 -1.32 8.64 -1.67
C THR A 180 -0.47 9.52 -0.76
N LYS A 181 -0.41 10.82 -1.09
CA LYS A 181 0.24 11.84 -0.26
C LYS A 181 -0.83 12.83 0.19
N ASN A 182 -0.86 13.14 1.47
CA ASN A 182 -1.72 14.17 2.01
C ASN A 182 -0.85 15.19 2.74
N SER A 183 -1.04 16.44 2.42
CA SER A 183 -0.43 17.58 3.11
C SER A 183 -1.52 18.47 3.71
N ASN A 184 -1.34 18.88 4.94
CA ASN A 184 -2.22 19.82 5.60
C ASN A 184 -1.38 20.89 6.29
N LEU A 185 -1.61 22.13 5.93
CA LEU A 185 -1.03 23.30 6.54
C LEU A 185 -2.17 24.10 7.17
N LYS A 186 -2.07 24.40 8.46
CA LYS A 186 -3.02 25.23 9.19
C LYS A 186 -2.27 26.31 9.97
N ASN A 187 -2.73 27.54 9.85
CA ASN A 187 -2.25 28.65 10.65
C ASN A 187 -3.45 29.36 11.28
N THR A 188 -3.41 29.50 12.59
CA THR A 188 -4.41 30.27 13.33
C THR A 188 -3.70 31.38 14.12
N THR A 189 -4.09 32.62 13.86
CA THR A 189 -3.64 33.77 14.62
C THR A 189 -4.80 34.28 15.48
N THR A 190 -4.57 34.36 16.77
CA THR A 190 -5.57 34.84 17.75
C THR A 190 -5.07 36.14 18.39
N PHE A 191 -5.92 37.09 18.51
CA PHE A 191 -5.64 38.31 19.27
C PHE A 191 -6.59 38.43 20.47
N ASN A 192 -6.02 38.86 21.58
CA ASN A 192 -6.74 39.09 22.83
C ASN A 192 -6.41 40.47 23.28
N ALA A 193 -7.42 41.35 23.32
CA ALA A 193 -7.29 42.73 23.74
C ALA A 193 -8.12 43.00 24.99
N LYS A 194 -7.54 43.76 25.92
CA LYS A 194 -8.12 44.11 27.21
C LYS A 194 -8.15 45.65 27.33
N PHE A 195 -9.30 46.18 27.58
CA PHE A 195 -9.52 47.61 27.70
C PHE A 195 -10.17 47.97 29.04
N LEU A 196 -10.12 49.24 29.42
CA LEU A 196 -10.80 49.80 30.59
C LEU A 196 -10.47 49.07 31.93
N GLY A 197 -9.17 48.70 32.13
CA GLY A 197 -8.76 48.00 33.32
C GLY A 197 -9.36 46.59 33.42
N ASP A 198 -9.33 45.85 32.31
CA ASP A 198 -9.88 44.48 32.16
C ASP A 198 -11.42 44.36 32.16
N ARG A 199 -12.16 45.49 32.17
CA ARG A 199 -13.63 45.48 32.13
C ARG A 199 -14.19 45.11 30.77
N LEU A 200 -13.45 45.41 29.69
CA LEU A 200 -13.80 45.02 28.32
C LEU A 200 -12.72 44.15 27.72
N ARG A 201 -13.10 42.94 27.29
CA ARG A 201 -12.22 42.01 26.61
C ARG A 201 -12.74 41.72 25.20
N VAL A 202 -11.86 41.84 24.21
CA VAL A 202 -12.16 41.56 22.82
C VAL A 202 -11.20 40.47 22.36
N ASN A 203 -11.75 39.37 21.86
CA ASN A 203 -10.99 38.25 21.29
C ASN A 203 -11.43 38.06 19.86
N GLY A 204 -10.47 37.74 19.00
CA GLY A 204 -10.74 37.37 17.62
C GLY A 204 -9.66 36.41 17.14
N ASP A 205 -9.99 35.66 16.12
CA ASP A 205 -9.05 34.74 15.47
C ASP A 205 -9.21 34.79 13.96
N PHE A 206 -8.13 34.45 13.30
CA PHE A 206 -8.05 34.24 11.86
C PHE A 206 -7.38 32.92 11.58
N THR A 207 -8.05 32.07 10.84
CA THR A 207 -7.53 30.76 10.46
C THR A 207 -7.42 30.60 8.94
N TYR A 208 -6.25 30.21 8.50
CA TYR A 208 -6.00 29.73 7.14
C TYR A 208 -5.64 28.26 7.17
N GLN A 209 -6.28 27.45 6.33
CA GLN A 209 -5.97 26.04 6.16
C GLN A 209 -5.91 25.67 4.70
N GLN A 210 -4.87 24.94 4.32
CA GLN A 210 -4.70 24.35 3.01
C GLN A 210 -4.49 22.85 3.13
N LYS A 211 -5.30 22.08 2.42
CA LYS A 211 -5.15 20.63 2.28
C LYS A 211 -4.86 20.28 0.84
N THR A 212 -3.90 19.40 0.63
CA THR A 212 -3.57 18.86 -0.69
C THR A 212 -3.53 17.35 -0.59
N GLN A 213 -4.23 16.65 -1.48
CA GLN A 213 -4.13 15.23 -1.67
C GLN A 213 -3.61 14.95 -3.09
N GLU A 214 -2.53 14.19 -3.17
CA GLU A 214 -1.99 13.67 -4.42
C GLU A 214 -2.14 12.15 -4.41
N LYS A 215 -2.70 11.60 -5.46
CA LYS A 215 -2.86 10.16 -5.64
C LYS A 215 -2.27 9.75 -6.99
N THR A 216 -1.25 8.91 -6.95
CA THR A 216 -0.62 8.33 -8.14
C THR A 216 -0.88 6.84 -8.15
N LYS A 217 -1.55 6.34 -9.19
CA LYS A 217 -1.75 4.91 -9.45
C LYS A 217 -0.85 4.48 -10.58
N LYS A 218 0.00 3.48 -10.33
CA LYS A 218 0.79 2.78 -11.34
C LYS A 218 0.32 1.35 -11.41
N GLN A 219 -0.03 0.88 -12.59
CA GLN A 219 -0.45 -0.48 -12.82
C GLN A 219 0.33 -1.09 -14.00
N VAL A 220 0.95 -2.24 -13.77
CA VAL A 220 1.72 -2.99 -14.74
C VAL A 220 1.04 -4.32 -14.98
N ARG A 221 0.97 -4.75 -16.24
CA ARG A 221 0.43 -6.06 -16.60
C ARG A 221 1.39 -7.16 -16.21
N SER A 222 0.86 -8.25 -15.67
CA SER A 222 1.63 -9.46 -15.37
C SER A 222 1.33 -10.53 -16.42
N PRO A 223 2.34 -11.01 -17.15
CA PRO A 223 2.17 -12.08 -18.12
C PRO A 223 2.02 -13.44 -17.45
N TYR A 224 1.31 -14.34 -18.08
CA TYR A 224 1.21 -15.74 -17.70
C TYR A 224 1.18 -16.65 -18.92
N ALA A 225 1.42 -17.94 -18.73
CA ALA A 225 1.23 -18.93 -19.76
C ALA A 225 0.37 -20.11 -19.26
N ARG A 226 -0.55 -20.58 -20.11
CA ARG A 226 -1.34 -21.80 -19.88
C ARG A 226 -0.99 -22.92 -20.82
N SER A 227 -0.39 -22.58 -21.94
CA SER A 227 -0.11 -23.51 -23.03
C SER A 227 1.17 -23.13 -23.73
N ALA A 228 1.77 -24.10 -24.40
CA ALA A 228 2.83 -23.86 -25.37
C ALA A 228 2.23 -23.54 -26.75
N ASP A 229 3.00 -22.86 -27.59
CA ASP A 229 2.72 -22.67 -29.00
C ASP A 229 3.04 -23.94 -29.83
N ALA A 230 2.92 -23.84 -31.16
CA ALA A 230 3.20 -24.95 -32.05
C ALA A 230 4.66 -25.44 -32.02
N ASN A 231 5.60 -24.59 -31.57
CA ASN A 231 7.02 -24.90 -31.44
C ASN A 231 7.40 -25.41 -30.05
N GLY A 232 6.43 -25.46 -29.11
CA GLY A 232 6.66 -25.86 -27.73
C GLY A 232 7.09 -24.70 -26.82
N GLU A 233 7.09 -23.46 -27.30
CA GLU A 233 7.38 -22.29 -26.49
C GLU A 233 6.13 -21.79 -25.77
N SER A 234 6.30 -21.18 -24.62
CA SER A 234 5.20 -20.63 -23.83
C SER A 234 4.43 -19.53 -24.57
N LYS A 235 3.14 -19.76 -24.73
CA LYS A 235 2.24 -18.73 -25.24
C LYS A 235 1.90 -17.74 -24.13
N ILE A 236 2.49 -16.56 -24.22
CA ILE A 236 2.26 -15.49 -23.23
C ILE A 236 0.88 -14.87 -23.42
N GLU A 237 0.15 -14.81 -22.35
CA GLU A 237 -1.18 -14.21 -22.25
C GLU A 237 -1.23 -13.18 -21.11
N TYR A 238 -2.31 -12.40 -21.09
CA TYR A 238 -2.62 -11.45 -20.01
C TYR A 238 -4.06 -11.61 -19.58
N ILE A 239 -4.37 -11.39 -18.29
CA ILE A 239 -5.75 -11.41 -17.83
C ILE A 239 -6.56 -10.37 -18.61
N THR A 240 -7.70 -10.77 -19.14
CA THR A 240 -8.59 -9.92 -19.92
C THR A 240 -8.98 -8.67 -19.12
N GLY A 241 -8.94 -7.51 -19.77
CA GLY A 241 -9.24 -6.22 -19.14
C GLY A 241 -8.08 -5.58 -18.38
N THR A 242 -6.96 -6.29 -18.19
CA THR A 242 -5.78 -5.67 -17.59
C THR A 242 -5.01 -4.84 -18.62
N TYR A 243 -4.46 -3.74 -18.17
CA TYR A 243 -3.62 -2.85 -18.98
C TYR A 243 -2.57 -2.16 -18.09
N SER A 244 -1.47 -1.74 -18.68
CA SER A 244 -0.51 -0.89 -17.99
C SER A 244 -1.00 0.55 -18.05
N ASN A 245 -1.06 1.23 -16.91
CA ASN A 245 -1.39 2.64 -16.86
C ASN A 245 -0.66 3.38 -15.75
N LEU A 246 -0.59 4.69 -15.92
CA LEU A 246 -0.21 5.64 -14.88
C LEU A 246 -1.33 6.70 -14.82
N ALA A 247 -1.91 6.88 -13.66
CA ALA A 247 -2.93 7.89 -13.42
C ALA A 247 -2.53 8.74 -12.21
N GLU A 248 -2.68 10.05 -12.33
CA GLU A 248 -2.39 11.01 -11.27
C GLU A 248 -3.61 11.89 -11.05
N THR A 249 -3.91 12.14 -9.79
CA THR A 249 -4.99 13.04 -9.36
C THR A 249 -4.45 13.90 -8.24
N THR A 250 -4.72 15.21 -8.32
CA THR A 250 -4.37 16.16 -7.28
C THR A 250 -5.60 16.98 -6.88
N ASP A 251 -5.95 16.94 -5.62
CA ASP A 251 -7.05 17.70 -5.04
C ASP A 251 -6.53 18.76 -4.08
N HIS A 252 -7.05 19.96 -4.18
CA HIS A 252 -6.73 21.08 -3.30
C HIS A 252 -7.98 21.60 -2.62
N THR A 253 -7.90 21.82 -1.31
CA THR A 253 -8.96 22.44 -0.53
C THR A 253 -8.38 23.56 0.33
N ASN A 254 -8.93 24.76 0.22
CA ASN A 254 -8.56 25.93 1.02
C ASN A 254 -9.73 26.34 1.91
N TYR A 255 -9.41 26.77 3.12
CA TYR A 255 -10.37 27.26 4.09
C TYR A 255 -9.84 28.55 4.74
N LEU A 256 -10.70 29.53 4.86
CA LEU A 256 -10.46 30.82 5.48
C LEU A 256 -11.59 31.10 6.49
N ALA A 257 -11.26 31.45 7.72
CA ALA A 257 -12.22 31.83 8.74
C ALA A 257 -11.63 32.88 9.68
#